data_89f0b59da952cf89848e25fcc6791b70
#
_entry.id   89f0b59da952cf89848e25fcc6791b70
#
_cell.length_a   1.000
_cell.length_b   1.000
_cell.length_c   1.000
_cell.angle_alpha   90.00
_cell.angle_beta   90.00
_cell.angle_gamma   90.00
#
_symmetry.space_group_name_H-M   'P 1'
#
loop_
_entity.id
_entity.type
_entity.pdbx_description
1 polymer ?
#
loop_
_entity_poly.entity_id
_entity_poly.type
_entity_poly.pdbx_seq_one_letter_code
_entity_poly.pdbx_strand_id
1 'polypeptide(L)'
;AIKYAKVKPIRDEDGLVVDYEVEGDFPKYGNNDDDVDEIAVTVVRSFMDKIRKHHTYRHGVPTTSILTITSNVVYGKKTGNTPDGRKLGEPLAPGANPMHGRDSHGALASLASVAKIPFRHAQDGISNTFSIIPGALGKEDKIFAGDLDLDRIEECGNQACNIPNIMDSIDNE
;
A
#
# COMPACT_ATOMS: atom_id res chain seq x y z
N ALA A 1 5.80 -8.60 -9.60
CA ALA A 1 6.19 -9.01 -10.95
C ALA A 1 7.62 -9.57 -10.98
N ILE A 2 8.64 -8.79 -10.68
CA ILE A 2 10.07 -9.17 -10.85
C ILE A 2 10.45 -10.49 -10.16
N LYS A 3 9.84 -10.82 -9.02
CA LYS A 3 10.13 -12.06 -8.28
C LYS A 3 9.41 -13.28 -8.87
N TYR A 4 8.21 -13.10 -9.42
CA TYR A 4 7.30 -14.22 -9.74
C TYR A 4 7.01 -14.38 -11.22
N ALA A 5 7.29 -13.36 -12.04
CA ALA A 5 7.09 -13.40 -13.49
C ALA A 5 8.39 -13.20 -14.25
N LYS A 6 8.39 -13.55 -15.52
CA LYS A 6 9.52 -13.28 -16.39
C LYS A 6 9.35 -11.88 -16.99
N VAL A 7 10.19 -10.96 -16.53
CA VAL A 7 10.14 -9.54 -16.91
C VAL A 7 11.28 -9.22 -17.87
N LYS A 8 10.94 -8.66 -19.04
CA LYS A 8 11.89 -8.21 -20.05
C LYS A 8 11.70 -6.72 -20.31
N PRO A 9 12.71 -5.90 -20.11
CA PRO A 9 12.60 -4.47 -20.40
C PRO A 9 12.58 -4.21 -21.92
N ILE A 10 11.68 -3.34 -22.34
CA ILE A 10 11.61 -2.80 -23.71
C ILE A 10 12.35 -1.48 -23.69
N ARG A 11 13.32 -1.33 -24.61
CA ARG A 11 14.17 -0.15 -24.71
C ARG A 11 13.90 0.61 -26.00
N ASP A 12 14.07 1.93 -25.94
CA ASP A 12 14.05 2.81 -27.11
C ASP A 12 15.40 2.81 -27.84
N GLU A 13 15.51 3.69 -28.85
CA GLU A 13 16.71 3.84 -29.67
C GLU A 13 17.94 4.33 -28.88
N ASP A 14 17.69 5.06 -27.78
CA ASP A 14 18.73 5.56 -26.87
C ASP A 14 19.11 4.52 -25.77
N GLY A 15 18.46 3.35 -25.77
CA GLY A 15 18.69 2.28 -24.81
C GLY A 15 17.98 2.49 -23.48
N LEU A 16 17.11 3.51 -23.33
CA LEU A 16 16.33 3.77 -22.15
C LEU A 16 15.14 2.79 -22.06
N VAL A 17 14.82 2.35 -20.85
CA VAL A 17 13.67 1.47 -20.63
C VAL A 17 12.38 2.29 -20.72
N VAL A 18 11.54 1.98 -21.67
CA VAL A 18 10.26 2.66 -21.93
C VAL A 18 9.04 1.84 -21.53
N ASP A 19 9.16 0.50 -21.53
CA ASP A 19 8.08 -0.40 -21.10
C ASP A 19 8.65 -1.76 -20.69
N TYR A 20 7.77 -2.67 -20.29
CA TYR A 20 8.10 -4.04 -19.90
C TYR A 20 7.16 -5.03 -20.55
N GLU A 21 7.73 -6.10 -21.08
CA GLU A 21 7.03 -7.32 -21.43
C GLU A 21 7.05 -8.25 -20.22
N VAL A 22 5.88 -8.67 -19.76
CA VAL A 22 5.73 -9.51 -18.56
C VAL A 22 5.01 -10.78 -18.94
N GLU A 23 5.70 -11.90 -18.81
CA GLU A 23 5.19 -13.24 -19.13
C GLU A 23 4.96 -14.01 -17.81
N GLY A 24 3.74 -14.51 -17.63
CA GLY A 24 3.30 -15.20 -16.43
C GLY A 24 2.46 -14.32 -15.50
N ASP A 25 1.69 -14.99 -14.66
CA ASP A 25 0.91 -14.34 -13.60
C ASP A 25 1.75 -14.18 -12.33
N PHE A 26 1.43 -13.19 -11.51
CA PHE A 26 2.10 -12.94 -10.25
C PHE A 26 1.12 -12.40 -9.21
N PRO A 27 1.29 -12.80 -7.94
CA PRO A 27 0.47 -12.30 -6.85
C PRO A 27 0.71 -10.81 -6.61
N LYS A 28 -0.35 -10.11 -6.15
CA LYS A 28 -0.36 -8.65 -5.97
C LYS A 28 -0.58 -8.32 -4.51
N TYR A 29 0.14 -7.31 -4.04
CA TYR A 29 -0.01 -6.77 -2.69
C TYR A 29 -1.44 -6.25 -2.45
N GLY A 30 -1.95 -6.45 -1.23
CA GLY A 30 -3.31 -6.06 -0.85
C GLY A 30 -4.33 -7.21 -0.90
N ASN A 31 -3.88 -8.46 -0.98
CA ASN A 31 -4.74 -9.64 -1.05
C ASN A 31 -4.51 -10.63 0.10
N ASN A 32 -3.86 -10.18 1.18
CA ASN A 32 -3.49 -10.99 2.34
C ASN A 32 -2.65 -12.23 1.98
N ASP A 33 -1.74 -12.07 1.04
CA ASP A 33 -0.78 -13.08 0.61
C ASP A 33 0.54 -12.87 1.37
N ASP A 34 0.89 -13.80 2.25
CA ASP A 34 2.05 -13.68 3.15
C ASP A 34 3.37 -13.53 2.38
N ASP A 35 3.53 -14.22 1.26
CA ASP A 35 4.76 -14.17 0.46
C ASP A 35 4.97 -12.79 -0.19
N VAL A 36 3.89 -12.13 -0.57
CA VAL A 36 3.93 -10.79 -1.17
C VAL A 36 4.04 -9.73 -0.10
N ASP A 37 3.25 -9.85 0.97
CA ASP A 37 3.21 -8.90 2.08
C ASP A 37 4.56 -8.85 2.79
N GLU A 38 5.25 -10.00 2.94
CA GLU A 38 6.62 -10.04 3.52
C GLU A 38 7.64 -9.26 2.67
N ILE A 39 7.40 -9.08 1.37
CA ILE A 39 8.26 -8.21 0.55
C ILE A 39 8.14 -6.76 1.02
N ALA A 40 6.92 -6.27 1.26
CA ALA A 40 6.69 -4.92 1.77
C ALA A 40 7.30 -4.74 3.16
N VAL A 41 7.05 -5.70 4.06
CA VAL A 41 7.63 -5.74 5.41
C VAL A 41 9.16 -5.71 5.36
N THR A 42 9.76 -6.52 4.51
CA THR A 42 11.22 -6.61 4.35
C THR A 42 11.82 -5.32 3.82
N VAL A 43 11.16 -4.64 2.88
CA VAL A 43 11.62 -3.34 2.36
C VAL A 43 11.63 -2.29 3.47
N VAL A 44 10.53 -2.15 4.21
CA VAL A 44 10.43 -1.19 5.32
C VAL A 44 11.46 -1.47 6.41
N ARG A 45 11.57 -2.74 6.83
CA ARG A 45 12.54 -3.17 7.84
C ARG A 45 13.97 -2.87 7.40
N SER A 46 14.33 -3.31 6.19
CA SER A 46 15.70 -3.15 5.68
C SER A 46 16.09 -1.69 5.49
N PHE A 47 15.15 -0.84 5.10
CA PHE A 47 15.36 0.59 4.96
C PHE A 47 15.67 1.22 6.34
N MET A 48 14.83 0.95 7.33
CA MET A 48 15.02 1.50 8.67
C MET A 48 16.27 0.98 9.36
N ASP A 49 16.58 -0.31 9.22
CA ASP A 49 17.80 -0.90 9.77
C ASP A 49 19.06 -0.28 9.15
N LYS A 50 19.00 0.11 7.89
CA LYS A 50 20.10 0.83 7.23
C LYS A 50 20.23 2.26 7.75
N ILE A 51 19.12 3.00 7.82
CA ILE A 51 19.15 4.40 8.31
C ILE A 51 19.62 4.47 9.75
N ARG A 52 19.17 3.57 10.61
CA ARG A 52 19.56 3.53 12.03
C ARG A 52 21.04 3.23 12.28
N LYS A 53 21.78 2.76 11.28
CA LYS A 53 23.24 2.60 11.35
C LYS A 53 24.01 3.91 11.19
N HIS A 54 23.36 4.96 10.71
CA HIS A 54 24.00 6.25 10.52
C HIS A 54 23.87 7.13 11.78
N HIS A 55 24.95 7.80 12.13
CA HIS A 55 24.92 8.80 13.19
C HIS A 55 24.17 10.04 12.73
N THR A 56 23.26 10.48 13.56
CA THR A 56 22.50 11.72 13.34
C THR A 56 23.08 12.88 14.13
N TYR A 57 22.78 14.10 13.69
CA TYR A 57 23.10 15.28 14.45
C TYR A 57 22.42 15.24 15.82
N ARG A 58 23.18 15.55 16.87
CA ARG A 58 22.72 15.52 18.27
C ARG A 58 22.22 14.15 18.78
N HIS A 59 22.72 13.07 18.21
CA HIS A 59 22.34 11.69 18.61
C HIS A 59 20.84 11.40 18.52
N GLY A 60 20.12 12.08 17.62
CA GLY A 60 18.71 11.77 17.36
C GLY A 60 18.54 10.36 16.83
N VAL A 61 17.42 9.71 17.16
CA VAL A 61 17.07 8.41 16.62
C VAL A 61 16.22 8.62 15.35
N PRO A 62 16.65 8.10 14.18
CA PRO A 62 15.85 8.21 12.97
C PRO A 62 14.54 7.45 13.10
N THR A 63 13.45 8.10 12.72
CA THR A 63 12.13 7.52 12.56
C THR A 63 11.65 7.69 11.11
N THR A 64 10.59 7.01 10.71
CA THR A 64 9.99 7.16 9.40
C THR A 64 8.49 7.05 9.48
N SER A 65 7.84 7.56 8.46
CA SER A 65 6.41 7.40 8.20
C SER A 65 6.19 6.78 6.83
N ILE A 66 5.06 6.12 6.67
CA ILE A 66 4.52 5.69 5.38
C ILE A 66 3.20 6.43 5.22
N LEU A 67 3.26 7.61 4.61
CA LEU A 67 2.12 8.53 4.56
C LEU A 67 1.46 8.57 3.20
N THR A 68 0.15 8.80 3.21
CA THR A 68 -0.60 9.21 2.03
C THR A 68 -0.30 10.67 1.76
N ILE A 69 0.30 10.97 0.61
CA ILE A 69 0.58 12.32 0.18
C ILE A 69 0.00 12.47 -1.22
N THR A 70 -0.64 13.60 -1.51
CA THR A 70 -1.13 13.94 -2.87
C THR A 70 -0.03 13.95 -3.93
N SER A 71 1.22 13.98 -3.51
CA SER A 71 2.40 13.84 -4.34
C SER A 71 2.49 12.49 -5.09
N ASN A 72 1.77 11.44 -4.65
CA ASN A 72 1.70 10.17 -5.40
C ASN A 72 1.20 10.37 -6.84
N VAL A 73 0.28 11.31 -7.06
CA VAL A 73 -0.22 11.70 -8.39
C VAL A 73 0.88 12.41 -9.20
N VAL A 74 1.55 13.37 -8.55
CA VAL A 74 2.62 14.16 -9.20
C VAL A 74 3.80 13.28 -9.58
N TYR A 75 4.21 12.39 -8.69
CA TYR A 75 5.29 11.45 -8.97
C TYR A 75 4.89 10.40 -10.01
N GLY A 76 3.65 9.93 -9.99
CA GLY A 76 3.13 9.01 -11.00
C GLY A 76 3.22 9.58 -12.42
N LYS A 77 2.95 10.88 -12.58
CA LYS A 77 3.10 11.57 -13.87
C LYS A 77 4.53 11.58 -14.39
N LYS A 78 5.53 11.52 -13.51
CA LYS A 78 6.96 11.58 -13.85
C LYS A 78 7.64 10.20 -13.85
N THR A 79 6.97 9.18 -13.35
CA THR A 79 7.50 7.81 -13.25
C THR A 79 7.08 7.02 -14.48
N GLY A 80 8.05 6.45 -15.19
CA GLY A 80 7.83 5.60 -16.36
C GLY A 80 6.97 4.35 -16.04
N ASN A 81 6.70 3.55 -17.04
CA ASN A 81 5.98 2.29 -16.88
C ASN A 81 6.70 1.37 -15.90
N THR A 82 5.94 0.60 -15.13
CA THR A 82 6.50 -0.33 -14.14
C THR A 82 6.09 -1.79 -14.44
N PRO A 83 6.92 -2.78 -14.03
CA PRO A 83 6.69 -4.18 -14.41
C PRO A 83 5.41 -4.80 -13.83
N ASP A 84 4.78 -4.15 -12.85
CA ASP A 84 3.50 -4.58 -12.29
C ASP A 84 2.29 -4.14 -13.12
N GLY A 85 2.53 -3.42 -14.22
CA GLY A 85 1.52 -2.99 -15.19
C GLY A 85 1.06 -1.54 -15.04
N ARG A 86 1.60 -0.76 -14.07
CA ARG A 86 1.32 0.67 -13.97
C ARG A 86 1.94 1.41 -15.16
N LYS A 87 1.20 2.30 -15.78
CA LYS A 87 1.66 3.11 -16.93
C LYS A 87 2.09 4.52 -16.51
N LEU A 88 2.91 5.15 -17.33
CA LEU A 88 3.29 6.57 -17.20
C LEU A 88 2.02 7.43 -17.10
N GLY A 89 1.97 8.30 -16.12
CA GLY A 89 0.83 9.16 -15.85
C GLY A 89 -0.15 8.63 -14.80
N GLU A 90 -0.18 7.33 -14.58
CA GLU A 90 -0.99 6.75 -13.51
C GLU A 90 -0.40 7.07 -12.14
N PRO A 91 -1.23 7.39 -11.12
CA PRO A 91 -0.76 7.63 -9.76
C PRO A 91 0.02 6.44 -9.20
N LEU A 92 1.00 6.70 -8.35
CA LEU A 92 1.57 5.68 -7.47
C LEU A 92 0.57 5.34 -6.36
N ALA A 93 0.75 4.21 -5.70
CA ALA A 93 -0.04 3.85 -4.53
C ALA A 93 0.11 4.92 -3.43
N PRO A 94 -0.99 5.34 -2.77
CA PRO A 94 -0.92 6.29 -1.68
C PRO A 94 -0.55 5.59 -0.37
N GLY A 95 0.45 6.10 0.34
CA GLY A 95 0.88 5.55 1.63
C GLY A 95 1.20 4.06 1.56
N ALA A 96 0.62 3.29 2.47
CA ALA A 96 0.77 1.84 2.53
C ALA A 96 -0.28 1.06 1.72
N ASN A 97 -1.16 1.76 1.01
CA ASN A 97 -2.20 1.12 0.21
C ASN A 97 -1.62 0.24 -0.90
N PRO A 98 -2.34 -0.81 -1.30
CA PRO A 98 -2.06 -1.46 -2.56
C PRO A 98 -2.25 -0.49 -3.73
N MET A 99 -1.62 -0.80 -4.84
CA MET A 99 -1.84 -0.07 -6.09
C MET A 99 -3.29 -0.23 -6.54
N HIS A 100 -3.89 0.83 -7.07
CA HIS A 100 -5.28 0.85 -7.51
C HIS A 100 -5.66 -0.38 -8.35
N GLY A 101 -6.75 -1.05 -7.97
CA GLY A 101 -7.28 -2.24 -8.65
C GLY A 101 -6.44 -3.51 -8.47
N ARG A 102 -5.51 -3.55 -7.50
CA ARG A 102 -4.71 -4.74 -7.20
C ARG A 102 -5.28 -5.59 -6.06
N ASP A 103 -6.05 -4.99 -5.17
CA ASP A 103 -6.71 -5.57 -4.01
C ASP A 103 -8.05 -6.22 -4.39
N SER A 104 -7.96 -7.35 -5.08
CA SER A 104 -9.13 -8.05 -5.63
C SER A 104 -9.85 -8.97 -4.62
N HIS A 105 -9.26 -9.23 -3.45
CA HIS A 105 -9.81 -10.12 -2.43
C HIS A 105 -10.66 -9.38 -1.36
N GLY A 106 -11.00 -8.13 -1.64
CA GLY A 106 -11.89 -7.33 -0.79
C GLY A 106 -11.16 -6.55 0.32
N ALA A 107 -11.95 -5.76 1.03
CA ALA A 107 -11.48 -4.77 1.99
C ALA A 107 -10.64 -5.35 3.13
N LEU A 108 -11.12 -6.43 3.75
CA LEU A 108 -10.41 -7.06 4.87
C LEU A 108 -9.04 -7.62 4.47
N ALA A 109 -8.94 -8.21 3.27
CA ALA A 109 -7.66 -8.70 2.78
C ALA A 109 -6.68 -7.55 2.51
N SER A 110 -7.17 -6.43 1.97
CA SER A 110 -6.37 -5.23 1.75
C SER A 110 -5.83 -4.64 3.06
N LEU A 111 -6.70 -4.47 4.05
CA LEU A 111 -6.33 -3.99 5.38
C LEU A 111 -5.37 -4.94 6.11
N ALA A 112 -5.62 -6.26 6.01
CA ALA A 112 -4.73 -7.27 6.60
C ALA A 112 -3.31 -7.22 6.03
N SER A 113 -3.16 -7.00 4.71
CA SER A 113 -1.84 -6.81 4.09
C SER A 113 -1.12 -5.58 4.65
N VAL A 114 -1.83 -4.46 4.81
CA VAL A 114 -1.26 -3.23 5.37
C VAL A 114 -0.87 -3.42 6.84
N ALA A 115 -1.70 -4.10 7.62
CA ALA A 115 -1.48 -4.35 9.04
C ALA A 115 -0.22 -5.20 9.34
N LYS A 116 0.28 -5.95 8.38
CA LYS A 116 1.55 -6.70 8.51
C LYS A 116 2.79 -5.81 8.53
N ILE A 117 2.70 -4.56 8.05
CA ILE A 117 3.83 -3.63 8.08
C ILE A 117 4.13 -3.25 9.52
N PRO A 118 5.35 -3.51 10.02
CA PRO A 118 5.63 -3.37 11.44
C PRO A 118 5.75 -1.90 11.87
N PHE A 119 4.83 -1.43 12.71
CA PHE A 119 4.81 -0.07 13.25
C PHE A 119 6.13 0.34 13.91
N ARG A 120 6.83 -0.58 14.57
CA ARG A 120 8.15 -0.32 15.17
C ARG A 120 9.22 0.19 14.18
N HIS A 121 9.00 -0.01 12.88
CA HIS A 121 9.89 0.49 11.82
C HIS A 121 9.33 1.74 11.12
N ALA A 122 8.08 2.11 11.40
CA ALA A 122 7.43 3.29 10.86
C ALA A 122 6.69 4.04 11.97
N GLN A 123 7.44 4.48 12.99
CA GLN A 123 6.92 5.04 14.24
C GLN A 123 6.22 6.40 14.08
N ASP A 124 6.49 7.12 12.97
CA ASP A 124 5.81 8.38 12.67
C ASP A 124 4.45 8.17 11.96
N GLY A 125 4.06 6.92 11.77
CA GLY A 125 2.74 6.50 11.31
C GLY A 125 2.74 5.76 9.98
N ILE A 126 1.72 4.91 9.83
CA ILE A 126 1.41 4.19 8.58
C ILE A 126 0.04 4.65 8.13
N SER A 127 -0.03 5.29 6.96
CA SER A 127 -1.28 5.76 6.39
C SER A 127 -1.86 4.70 5.45
N ASN A 128 -3.13 4.40 5.67
CA ASN A 128 -3.94 3.65 4.74
C ASN A 128 -5.23 4.43 4.48
N THR A 129 -5.56 4.68 3.22
CA THR A 129 -6.80 5.34 2.83
C THR A 129 -7.74 4.28 2.30
N PHE A 130 -8.87 4.12 2.95
CA PHE A 130 -9.91 3.20 2.53
C PHE A 130 -11.18 3.99 2.20
N SER A 131 -11.71 3.80 0.99
CA SER A 131 -12.95 4.45 0.55
C SER A 131 -14.07 3.44 0.49
N ILE A 132 -15.14 3.71 1.22
CA ILE A 132 -16.36 2.90 1.21
C ILE A 132 -17.41 3.62 0.38
N ILE A 133 -17.93 2.94 -0.64
CA ILE A 133 -19.09 3.39 -1.38
C ILE A 133 -20.27 2.57 -0.89
N PRO A 134 -21.25 3.16 -0.18
CA PRO A 134 -22.36 2.43 0.44
C PRO A 134 -23.06 1.46 -0.51
N GLY A 135 -23.37 1.85 -1.72
CA GLY A 135 -24.02 1.00 -2.71
C GLY A 135 -23.21 -0.19 -3.22
N ALA A 136 -21.89 -0.24 -2.96
CA ALA A 136 -21.04 -1.37 -3.35
C ALA A 136 -20.98 -2.47 -2.30
N LEU A 137 -21.29 -2.18 -1.03
CA LEU A 137 -21.20 -3.11 0.11
C LEU A 137 -22.56 -3.72 0.48
N GLY A 138 -23.64 -3.29 -0.11
CA GLY A 138 -24.98 -3.76 0.22
C GLY A 138 -26.04 -2.69 -0.03
N LYS A 139 -27.26 -2.97 0.32
CA LYS A 139 -28.37 -2.05 0.14
C LYS A 139 -28.64 -1.29 1.43
N GLU A 140 -28.54 0.03 1.33
CA GLU A 140 -29.11 0.98 2.29
C GLU A 140 -28.57 0.86 3.74
N ASP A 141 -29.28 1.36 4.70
CA ASP A 141 -28.99 1.60 6.11
C ASP A 141 -28.44 0.43 6.94
N LYS A 142 -28.19 -0.73 6.34
CA LYS A 142 -27.68 -1.94 7.00
C LYS A 142 -26.24 -2.27 6.65
N ILE A 143 -25.57 -1.42 5.91
CA ILE A 143 -24.20 -1.62 5.40
C ILE A 143 -23.23 -1.95 6.53
N PHE A 144 -23.39 -1.34 7.67
CA PHE A 144 -22.45 -1.46 8.77
C PHE A 144 -22.80 -2.55 9.78
N ALA A 145 -23.98 -3.14 9.69
CA ALA A 145 -24.46 -4.07 10.72
C ALA A 145 -24.11 -5.56 10.48
N GLY A 146 -23.64 -5.93 9.30
CA GLY A 146 -23.45 -7.34 8.99
C GLY A 146 -22.27 -7.70 8.08
N ASP A 147 -21.77 -6.77 7.29
CA ASP A 147 -20.82 -7.09 6.23
C ASP A 147 -19.37 -6.62 6.52
N LEU A 148 -19.20 -5.74 7.49
CA LEU A 148 -17.89 -5.34 7.99
C LEU A 148 -17.72 -5.85 9.43
N ASP A 149 -16.77 -6.75 9.61
CA ASP A 149 -16.32 -7.16 10.93
C ASP A 149 -15.46 -6.02 11.52
N LEU A 150 -16.12 -5.11 12.21
CA LEU A 150 -15.48 -3.93 12.79
C LEU A 150 -14.42 -4.31 13.82
N ASP A 151 -14.61 -5.41 14.54
CA ASP A 151 -13.61 -5.89 15.52
C ASP A 151 -12.31 -6.30 14.80
N ARG A 152 -12.41 -6.94 13.62
CA ARG A 152 -11.24 -7.27 12.80
C ARG A 152 -10.61 -6.06 12.14
N ILE A 153 -11.40 -5.05 11.81
CA ILE A 153 -10.87 -3.77 11.30
C ILE A 153 -10.12 -3.07 12.43
N GLU A 154 -10.63 -3.09 13.66
CA GLU A 154 -9.98 -2.50 14.82
C GLU A 154 -8.67 -3.23 15.18
N GLU A 155 -8.65 -4.56 15.13
CA GLU A 155 -7.41 -5.35 15.28
C GLU A 155 -6.37 -5.02 14.20
N CYS A 156 -6.79 -4.92 12.95
CA CYS A 156 -5.91 -4.47 11.86
C CYS A 156 -5.48 -3.02 12.04
N GLY A 157 -6.34 -2.19 12.59
CA GLY A 157 -6.20 -0.76 12.73
C GLY A 157 -5.26 -0.27 13.80
N ASN A 158 -4.94 -1.08 14.77
CA ASN A 158 -3.89 -0.77 15.74
C ASN A 158 -2.51 -0.59 15.09
N GLN A 159 -2.39 -0.86 13.80
CA GLN A 159 -1.16 -0.67 13.03
C GLN A 159 -1.28 0.37 11.91
N ALA A 160 -2.47 0.84 11.56
CA ALA A 160 -2.72 1.78 10.48
C ALA A 160 -3.38 3.08 10.98
N CYS A 161 -2.77 4.21 10.70
CA CYS A 161 -3.09 5.50 11.32
C CYS A 161 -4.42 6.16 10.92
N ASN A 162 -5.25 5.59 10.05
CA ASN A 162 -6.45 6.26 9.53
C ASN A 162 -7.80 5.60 9.84
N ILE A 163 -7.82 4.60 10.71
CA ILE A 163 -9.09 3.99 11.12
C ILE A 163 -9.98 4.94 11.94
N PRO A 164 -9.48 5.84 12.79
CA PRO A 164 -10.32 6.85 13.41
C PRO A 164 -11.17 7.65 12.41
N ASN A 165 -10.63 7.98 11.24
CA ASN A 165 -11.38 8.73 10.22
C ASN A 165 -12.49 7.91 9.56
N ILE A 166 -12.39 6.60 9.52
CA ILE A 166 -13.46 5.71 9.04
C ILE A 166 -14.56 5.65 10.10
N MET A 167 -14.21 5.51 11.37
CA MET A 167 -15.18 5.48 12.47
C MET A 167 -15.89 6.82 12.62
N ASP A 168 -15.17 7.95 12.53
CA ASP A 168 -15.76 9.29 12.59
C ASP A 168 -16.73 9.58 11.43
N SER A 169 -16.52 8.96 10.26
CA SER A 169 -17.46 9.08 9.13
C SER A 169 -18.72 8.22 9.33
N ILE A 170 -18.64 7.16 10.09
CA ILE A 170 -19.76 6.27 10.41
C ILE A 170 -20.67 6.88 11.47
N ASP A 171 -20.09 7.57 12.46
CA ASP A 171 -20.84 8.15 13.59
C ASP A 171 -21.52 9.49 13.23
N ASN A 172 -21.25 10.06 12.06
CA ASN A 172 -21.80 11.36 11.63
C ASN A 172 -22.90 11.27 10.54
N GLU A 173 -23.35 10.09 10.16
CA GLU A 173 -24.52 9.83 9.32
C GLU A 173 -25.65 9.12 10.13
#